data_52863f85a350a8d04bf8b04d0c93879c
#
_entry.id   52863f85a350a8d04bf8b04d0c93879c
#
_cell.length_a   1.000
_cell.length_b   1.000
_cell.length_c   1.000
_cell.angle_alpha   90.00
_cell.angle_beta   90.00
_cell.angle_gamma   90.00
#
_symmetry.space_group_name_H-M   'P 1'
#
loop_
_entity.id
_entity.type
_entity.pdbx_description
1 polymer ?
#
loop_
_entity_poly.entity_id
_entity_poly.type
_entity_poly.pdbx_seq_one_letter_code
_entity_poly.pdbx_strand_id
1 'polypeptide(L)' 'MDTPFDFGPEPGNRIVYVVPVAVAGLPEPLRTQAEGLETIYAVHRPDGERLALVRDRQMAFALARQHDFAPVNAH' A
#
# COMPACT_ATOMS: atom_id res chain seq x y z
N MET A 1 7.71 -19.76 24.56
CA MET A 1 7.58 -19.07 24.09
C MET A 1 7.72 -18.73 23.44
N ASP A 2 7.61 -18.70 23.45
CA ASP A 2 7.61 -18.07 22.79
C ASP A 2 7.83 -17.42 22.17
N THR A 3 7.85 -17.24 22.08
CA THR A 3 7.94 -16.38 21.42
C THR A 3 8.08 -15.74 20.92
N PRO A 4 8.23 -15.67 20.98
CA PRO A 4 8.30 -14.76 20.37
C PRO A 4 8.13 -14.19 19.71
N PHE A 5 7.87 -14.15 19.65
CA PHE A 5 7.71 -13.43 18.96
C PHE A 5 7.49 -12.72 18.77
N ASP A 6 7.25 -12.97 19.14
CA ASP A 6 7.01 -12.02 18.99
C ASP A 6 7.61 -11.31 18.92
N PHE A 7 7.81 -11.38 18.93
CA PHE A 7 8.53 -10.45 19.03
C PHE A 7 8.49 -9.32 18.54
N GLY A 8 8.66 -9.21 19.10
CA GLY A 8 8.53 -7.87 18.65
C GLY A 8 8.16 -7.78 17.19
N PRO A 9 7.66 -6.66 16.72
CA PRO A 9 7.30 -6.60 15.31
C PRO A 9 8.53 -6.76 14.44
N GLU A 10 8.52 -7.77 13.63
CA GLU A 10 9.58 -7.97 12.66
C GLU A 10 9.42 -6.96 11.54
N PRO A 11 10.52 -6.41 11.03
CA PRO A 11 10.41 -5.44 9.94
C PRO A 11 9.63 -5.99 8.74
N GLY A 12 9.77 -7.28 8.45
CA GLY A 12 9.05 -7.89 7.33
C GLY A 12 7.56 -7.86 7.50
N ASN A 13 7.06 -7.89 8.74
CA ASN A 13 5.63 -7.88 8.99
C ASN A 13 5.04 -6.48 8.89
N ARG A 14 5.87 -5.47 8.95
CA ARG A 14 5.41 -4.09 8.90
C ARG A 14 5.63 -3.43 7.57
N ILE A 15 6.33 -4.08 6.67
CA ILE A 15 6.60 -3.52 5.36
C ILE A 15 5.33 -3.57 4.52
N VAL A 16 5.06 -2.47 3.83
CA VAL A 16 4.04 -2.44 2.79
C VAL A 16 4.68 -1.85 1.54
N TYR A 17 4.21 -2.30 0.39
CA TYR A 17 4.73 -1.86 -0.89
C TYR A 17 3.79 -0.85 -1.50
N VAL A 18 4.34 0.27 -1.93
CA VAL A 18 3.60 1.31 -2.63
C VAL A 18 3.86 1.12 -4.12
N VAL A 19 2.83 0.73 -4.85
CA VAL A 19 2.95 0.31 -6.24
C VAL A 19 2.13 1.24 -7.12
N PRO A 20 2.73 1.82 -8.17
CA PRO A 20 1.95 2.63 -9.10
C PRO A 20 1.02 1.75 -9.94
N VAL A 21 -0.21 2.22 -10.13
CA VAL A 21 -1.22 1.50 -10.90
C VAL A 21 -1.80 2.46 -11.92
N ALA A 22 -1.83 2.02 -13.19
CA ALA A 22 -2.43 2.82 -14.24
C ALA A 22 -3.94 2.83 -14.06
N VAL A 23 -4.53 4.01 -14.03
CA VAL A 23 -5.98 4.15 -13.85
C VAL A 23 -6.72 3.47 -14.98
N ALA A 24 -6.18 3.55 -16.19
CA ALA A 24 -6.82 2.93 -17.35
C ALA A 24 -6.98 1.41 -17.22
N GLY A 25 -6.18 0.78 -16.37
CA GLY A 25 -6.27 -0.67 -16.14
C GLY A 25 -7.19 -1.06 -15.01
N LEU A 26 -7.86 -0.10 -14.38
CA LEU A 26 -8.75 -0.39 -13.26
C LEU A 26 -10.14 -0.74 -13.74
N PRO A 27 -10.84 -1.62 -13.03
CA PRO A 27 -12.25 -1.88 -13.34
C PRO A 27 -13.12 -0.72 -12.85
N GLU A 28 -14.31 -0.60 -13.43
CA GLU A 28 -15.30 0.29 -12.88
C GLU A 28 -15.83 -0.30 -11.59
N PRO A 29 -16.21 0.47 -10.58
CA PRO A 29 -16.27 1.94 -10.58
C PRO A 29 -14.97 2.61 -10.14
N LEU A 30 -13.90 1.86 -9.90
CA LEU A 30 -12.65 2.44 -9.42
C LEU A 30 -12.09 3.46 -10.42
N ARG A 31 -12.21 3.16 -11.70
CA ARG A 31 -11.72 4.04 -12.73
C ARG A 31 -12.45 5.38 -12.71
N THR A 32 -13.74 5.35 -12.48
CA THR A 32 -14.54 6.58 -12.38
C THR A 32 -14.14 7.38 -11.16
N GLN A 33 -13.89 6.72 -10.04
CA GLN A 33 -13.48 7.41 -8.82
C GLN A 33 -12.12 8.06 -8.96
N ALA A 34 -11.28 7.55 -9.85
CA ALA A 34 -9.95 8.10 -10.10
C ALA A 34 -9.93 9.00 -11.32
N GLU A 35 -11.09 9.47 -11.74
CA GLU A 35 -11.20 10.31 -12.93
C GLU A 35 -10.32 11.55 -12.82
N GLY A 36 -9.61 11.86 -13.89
CA GLY A 36 -8.69 12.97 -13.89
C GLY A 36 -7.26 12.62 -13.52
N LEU A 37 -7.04 11.38 -13.07
CA LEU A 37 -5.71 10.91 -12.72
C LEU A 37 -5.27 9.85 -13.73
N GLU A 38 -3.98 9.83 -14.04
CA GLU A 38 -3.42 8.78 -14.90
C GLU A 38 -2.92 7.61 -14.08
N THR A 39 -2.42 7.89 -12.89
CA THR A 39 -1.82 6.89 -12.03
C THR A 39 -2.31 7.10 -10.61
N ILE A 40 -2.61 5.99 -9.94
CA ILE A 40 -2.85 6.01 -8.51
C ILE A 40 -1.88 5.02 -7.88
N TYR A 41 -1.91 4.92 -6.57
CA TYR A 41 -0.95 4.07 -5.87
C TYR A 41 -1.67 3.08 -5.00
N ALA A 42 -1.26 1.83 -5.09
CA ALA A 42 -1.79 0.75 -4.28
C ALA A 42 -0.81 0.46 -3.16
N VAL A 43 -1.34 0.19 -1.97
CA VAL A 43 -0.55 -0.19 -0.82
C VAL A 43 -0.82 -1.66 -0.58
N HIS A 44 0.23 -2.48 -0.66
CA HIS A 44 0.13 -3.93 -0.55
C HIS A 44 0.96 -4.46 0.60
N ARG A 45 0.48 -5.52 1.23
CA ARG A 45 1.30 -6.31 2.13
C ARG A 45 2.27 -7.17 1.33
N PRO A 46 3.31 -7.72 2.00
CA PRO A 46 4.25 -8.61 1.30
C PRO A 46 3.58 -9.84 0.68
N ASP A 47 2.45 -10.28 1.21
CA ASP A 47 1.74 -11.43 0.66
C ASP A 47 0.87 -11.05 -0.54
N GLY A 48 0.86 -9.78 -0.92
CA GLY A 48 0.10 -9.32 -2.06
C GLY A 48 -1.26 -8.75 -1.73
N GLU A 49 -1.68 -8.82 -0.47
CA GLU A 49 -2.98 -8.27 -0.09
C GLU A 49 -2.98 -6.76 -0.25
N ARG A 50 -3.96 -6.24 -0.99
CA ARG A 50 -4.09 -4.80 -1.18
C ARG A 50 -4.84 -4.20 -0.01
N LEU A 51 -4.19 -3.23 0.64
CA LEU A 51 -4.78 -2.58 1.80
C LEU A 51 -5.49 -1.30 1.45
N ALA A 52 -5.02 -0.59 0.43
CA ALA A 52 -5.59 0.71 0.08
C ALA A 52 -5.21 1.11 -1.32
N LEU A 53 -6.01 2.00 -1.90
CA LEU A 53 -5.69 2.73 -3.12
C LEU A 53 -5.75 4.20 -2.78
N VAL A 54 -4.71 4.93 -3.14
CA VAL A 54 -4.63 6.37 -2.85
C VAL A 54 -4.22 7.13 -4.09
N ARG A 55 -4.40 8.43 -4.05
CA ARG A 55 -4.26 9.27 -5.23
C ARG A 55 -2.81 9.59 -5.56
N ASP A 56 -1.94 9.62 -4.55
CA ASP A 56 -0.54 9.92 -4.81
C ASP A 56 0.34 9.17 -3.83
N ARG A 57 1.64 9.13 -4.17
CA ARG A 57 2.62 8.38 -3.39
C ARG A 57 2.77 8.94 -1.99
N GLN A 58 2.76 10.26 -1.88
CA GLN A 58 2.94 10.90 -0.58
C GLN A 58 1.80 10.50 0.37
N MET A 59 0.58 10.44 -0.14
CA MET A 59 -0.56 10.02 0.64
C MET A 59 -0.42 8.55 1.06
N ALA A 60 0.10 7.70 0.17
CA ALA A 60 0.32 6.30 0.50
C ALA A 60 1.31 6.16 1.65
N PHE A 61 2.39 6.93 1.60
CA PHE A 61 3.41 6.90 2.65
C PHE A 61 2.85 7.41 3.97
N ALA A 62 2.07 8.49 3.93
CA ALA A 62 1.46 9.04 5.13
C ALA A 62 0.50 8.04 5.76
N LEU A 63 -0.32 7.40 4.93
CA LEU A 63 -1.28 6.40 5.41
C LEU A 63 -0.55 5.24 6.07
N ALA A 64 0.51 4.75 5.43
CA ALA A 64 1.26 3.63 5.98
C ALA A 64 1.84 3.99 7.35
N ARG A 65 2.40 5.19 7.48
CA ARG A 65 3.00 5.60 8.74
C ARG A 65 1.97 5.77 9.84
N GLN A 66 0.77 6.20 9.50
CA GLN A 66 -0.31 6.33 10.48
C GLN A 66 -0.68 4.99 11.09
N HIS A 67 -0.45 3.92 10.36
CA HIS A 67 -0.77 2.57 10.80
C HIS A 67 0.48 1.78 11.20
N ASP A 68 1.58 2.49 11.44
CA ASP A 68 2.85 1.87 11.88
C ASP A 68 3.43 0.90 10.87
N PHE A 69 3.16 1.10 9.60
CA PHE A 69 3.80 0.34 8.53
C PHE A 69 5.03 1.07 8.02
N ALA A 70 5.95 0.32 7.45
CA ALA A 70 7.14 0.86 6.81
C ALA A 70 6.93 0.81 5.30
N PRO A 71 6.63 1.95 4.66
CA PRO A 71 6.34 1.95 3.23
C PRO A 71 7.61 1.85 2.41
N VAL A 72 7.54 1.06 1.35
CA VAL A 72 8.65 0.84 0.42
C VAL A 72 8.11 1.05 -0.99
N ASN A 73 8.86 1.81 -1.79
CA ASN A 73 8.50 1.95 -3.20
C ASN A 73 8.75 0.64 -3.92
N ALA A 74 7.77 0.22 -4.71
CA ALA A 74 7.90 -0.96 -5.55
C ALA A 74 7.47 -0.61 -6.97
N HIS A 75 8.20 -1.14 -7.94
CA HIS A 75 7.92 -0.90 -9.36
C HIS A 75 7.50 -2.16 -10.04
#